data_3dcf66f81a366a9826bce25fcc3acc09
#
_entry.id   3dcf66f81a366a9826bce25fcc3acc09
#
_cell.length_a   1.000
_cell.length_b   1.000
_cell.length_c   1.000
_cell.angle_alpha   90.00
_cell.angle_beta   90.00
_cell.angle_gamma   90.00
#
_symmetry.space_group_name_H-M   'P 1'
#
loop_
_entity.id
_entity.type
_entity.pdbx_description
1 polymer ?
#
loop_
_entity_poly.entity_id
_entity_poly.type
_entity_poly.pdbx_seq_one_letter_code
_entity_poly.pdbx_strand_id
1 'polypeptide(L)'
;FEEKKHREYQLKIQALHQIVILKAYQSVLFEGKIIKLESQDSKRLSELVQMIKTSGTNQIPISKQQIGFFLEKVVPGLKRLGDINIPSSISKQLLHTPLNAKLYLDRVKNRLLVGIHFHYGNIIINPLKNRDPQTSSLLIRDIKKEDVILHLMNESSLTMTDGGYFLHNEELEYQFLYHSVPKLQKLVQIYGTRAV
;
A
#
# COMPACT_ATOMS: atom_id res chain seq x y z
N PHE A 1 19.71 1.98 -4.26
CA PHE A 1 19.20 1.58 -2.94
C PHE A 1 20.30 0.92 -2.13
N GLU A 2 20.40 1.28 -0.87
CA GLU A 2 21.30 0.63 0.10
C GLU A 2 20.50 0.21 1.32
N GLU A 3 20.77 -0.99 1.85
CA GLU A 3 20.18 -1.50 3.08
C GLU A 3 21.09 -1.14 4.25
N LYS A 4 20.58 -0.39 5.23
CA LYS A 4 21.31 -0.14 6.47
C LYS A 4 21.06 -1.25 7.50
N LYS A 5 22.05 -1.52 8.35
CA LYS A 5 22.01 -2.57 9.42
C LYS A 5 20.80 -2.52 10.36
N HIS A 6 19.96 -1.46 10.31
CA HIS A 6 18.81 -1.27 11.21
C HIS A 6 17.46 -1.23 10.48
N ARG A 7 17.28 -2.03 9.40
CA ARG A 7 15.98 -2.19 8.72
C ARG A 7 15.41 -0.92 8.06
N GLU A 8 16.26 0.03 7.73
CA GLU A 8 15.92 1.20 6.94
C GLU A 8 16.49 1.09 5.54
N TYR A 9 15.71 1.46 4.56
CA TYR A 9 16.12 1.53 3.16
C TYR A 9 16.43 2.97 2.79
N GLN A 10 17.27 3.17 1.79
CA GLN A 10 17.62 4.49 1.30
C GLN A 10 17.55 4.53 -0.22
N LEU A 11 16.92 5.56 -0.75
CA LEU A 11 17.10 5.95 -2.14
C LEU A 11 18.29 6.91 -2.20
N LYS A 12 19.39 6.47 -2.80
CA LYS A 12 20.56 7.33 -3.07
C LYS A 12 20.45 7.86 -4.50
N ILE A 13 20.52 9.19 -4.66
CA ILE A 13 20.40 9.83 -5.94
C ILE A 13 21.76 10.40 -6.32
N GLN A 14 22.28 9.96 -7.46
CA GLN A 14 23.54 10.42 -8.01
C GLN A 14 23.30 11.52 -9.06
N ALA A 15 24.30 12.35 -9.28
CA ALA A 15 24.36 13.37 -10.34
C ALA A 15 23.27 14.47 -10.31
N LEU A 16 22.44 14.55 -9.27
CA LEU A 16 21.37 15.57 -9.19
C LEU A 16 21.93 17.00 -9.11
N HIS A 17 23.15 17.17 -8.59
CA HIS A 17 23.85 18.45 -8.56
C HIS A 17 24.30 18.92 -9.95
N GLN A 18 24.35 18.03 -10.94
CA GLN A 18 24.73 18.33 -12.33
C GLN A 18 23.51 18.71 -13.19
N ILE A 19 22.29 18.64 -12.61
CA ILE A 19 21.06 18.93 -13.33
C ILE A 19 20.61 20.36 -13.04
N VAL A 20 20.40 21.16 -14.08
CA VAL A 20 19.73 22.45 -13.99
C VAL A 20 18.32 22.34 -14.54
N ILE A 21 17.33 22.60 -13.70
CA ILE A 21 15.93 22.55 -14.11
C ILE A 21 15.51 23.89 -14.69
N LEU A 22 15.09 23.88 -15.94
CA LEU A 22 14.55 25.01 -16.68
C LEU A 22 12.99 24.92 -16.63
N LYS A 23 12.40 25.30 -15.50
CA LYS A 23 10.95 25.12 -15.23
C LYS A 23 10.06 25.72 -16.30
N ALA A 24 10.37 26.95 -16.77
CA ALA A 24 9.59 27.65 -17.78
C ALA A 24 9.54 26.90 -19.13
N TYR A 25 10.53 26.08 -19.42
CA TYR A 25 10.66 25.35 -20.66
C TYR A 25 10.35 23.84 -20.52
N GLN A 26 9.97 23.39 -19.34
CA GLN A 26 9.78 21.97 -19.03
C GLN A 26 11.00 21.12 -19.50
N SER A 27 12.19 21.64 -19.27
CA SER A 27 13.43 21.06 -19.76
C SER A 27 14.47 21.00 -18.66
N VAL A 28 15.45 20.13 -18.84
CA VAL A 28 16.63 20.04 -17.98
C VAL A 28 17.89 20.19 -18.82
N LEU A 29 18.88 20.88 -18.24
CA LEU A 29 20.23 20.88 -18.76
C LEU A 29 21.05 19.86 -17.96
N PHE A 30 21.56 18.86 -18.64
CA PHE A 30 22.41 17.81 -18.08
C PHE A 30 23.55 17.48 -19.04
N GLU A 31 24.77 17.47 -18.57
CA GLU A 31 25.95 17.21 -19.37
C GLU A 31 26.02 18.04 -20.67
N GLY A 32 25.65 19.32 -20.60
CA GLY A 32 25.65 20.23 -21.76
C GLY A 32 24.51 20.01 -22.76
N LYS A 33 23.58 19.07 -22.49
CA LYS A 33 22.43 18.77 -23.34
C LYS A 33 21.13 19.28 -22.70
N ILE A 34 20.26 19.87 -23.53
CA ILE A 34 18.90 20.23 -23.11
C ILE A 34 17.95 19.08 -23.43
N ILE A 35 17.32 18.53 -22.40
CA ILE A 35 16.38 17.44 -22.48
C ILE A 35 15.00 17.98 -22.14
N LYS A 36 14.05 17.86 -23.06
CA LYS A 36 12.65 18.22 -22.83
C LYS A 36 11.97 17.12 -22.04
N LEU A 37 11.21 17.50 -21.03
CA LEU A 37 10.46 16.58 -20.18
C LEU A 37 8.95 16.71 -20.41
N GLU A 38 8.22 15.64 -20.18
CA GLU A 38 6.76 15.73 -20.01
C GLU A 38 6.42 16.52 -18.74
N SER A 39 5.27 17.19 -18.73
CA SER A 39 4.85 18.03 -17.61
C SER A 39 4.88 17.32 -16.25
N GLN A 40 4.42 16.05 -16.22
CA GLN A 40 4.44 15.24 -15.00
C GLN A 40 5.86 14.89 -14.54
N ASP A 41 6.75 14.56 -15.46
CA ASP A 41 8.13 14.21 -15.15
C ASP A 41 8.94 15.45 -14.72
N SER A 42 8.67 16.61 -15.32
CA SER A 42 9.24 17.90 -14.88
C SER A 42 8.81 18.24 -13.45
N LYS A 43 7.54 18.02 -13.10
CA LYS A 43 7.04 18.23 -11.74
C LYS A 43 7.71 17.27 -10.73
N ARG A 44 7.74 15.98 -11.03
CA ARG A 44 8.39 14.95 -10.18
C ARG A 44 9.86 15.25 -9.94
N LEU A 45 10.60 15.62 -10.99
CA LEU A 45 12.02 15.96 -10.86
C LEU A 45 12.22 17.20 -10.00
N SER A 46 11.36 18.21 -10.16
CA SER A 46 11.41 19.43 -9.35
C SER A 46 11.15 19.14 -7.87
N GLU A 47 10.18 18.29 -7.56
CA GLU A 47 9.87 17.85 -6.20
C GLU A 47 11.04 17.08 -5.58
N LEU A 48 11.65 16.14 -6.32
CA LEU A 48 12.85 15.41 -5.88
C LEU A 48 14.01 16.32 -5.57
N VAL A 49 14.33 17.27 -6.47
CA VAL A 49 15.42 18.24 -6.26
C VAL A 49 15.14 19.09 -5.03
N GLN A 50 13.89 19.51 -4.82
CA GLN A 50 13.53 20.30 -3.66
C GLN A 50 13.66 19.49 -2.36
N MET A 51 13.20 18.24 -2.33
CA MET A 51 13.36 17.35 -1.17
C MET A 51 14.83 17.18 -0.77
N ILE A 52 15.71 16.98 -1.76
CA ILE A 52 17.15 16.81 -1.52
C ILE A 52 17.78 18.12 -1.03
N LYS A 53 17.44 19.26 -1.62
CA LYS A 53 17.92 20.56 -1.15
C LYS A 53 17.50 20.85 0.28
N THR A 54 16.26 20.47 0.65
CA THR A 54 15.73 20.67 2.02
C THR A 54 16.38 19.72 3.02
N SER A 55 16.63 18.47 2.62
CA SER A 55 17.25 17.47 3.50
C SER A 55 18.76 17.64 3.66
N GLY A 56 19.42 18.39 2.77
CA GLY A 56 20.87 18.55 2.74
C GLY A 56 21.65 17.27 2.42
N THR A 57 20.96 16.20 2.04
CA THR A 57 21.56 14.90 1.74
C THR A 57 21.05 14.35 0.42
N ASN A 58 21.91 13.65 -0.31
CA ASN A 58 21.53 12.94 -1.55
C ASN A 58 20.82 11.60 -1.27
N GLN A 59 20.29 11.43 -0.07
CA GLN A 59 19.69 10.19 0.40
C GLN A 59 18.30 10.46 0.95
N ILE A 60 17.33 9.69 0.50
CA ILE A 60 15.96 9.73 1.02
C ILE A 60 15.73 8.46 1.83
N PRO A 61 15.52 8.55 3.15
CA PRO A 61 15.22 7.39 3.96
C PRO A 61 13.81 6.86 3.64
N ILE A 62 13.69 5.54 3.57
CA ILE A 62 12.43 4.85 3.30
C ILE A 62 12.25 3.82 4.39
N SER A 63 11.17 3.92 5.16
CA SER A 63 10.87 2.95 6.21
C SER A 63 10.52 1.57 5.61
N LYS A 64 10.68 0.52 6.40
CA LYS A 64 10.31 -0.85 6.00
C LYS A 64 8.83 -0.93 5.58
N GLN A 65 7.96 -0.17 6.21
CA GLN A 65 6.53 -0.13 5.89
C GLN A 65 6.24 0.54 4.55
N GLN A 66 7.05 1.52 4.17
CA GLN A 66 6.85 2.31 2.95
C GLN A 66 7.54 1.71 1.72
N ILE A 67 8.50 0.79 1.90
CA ILE A 67 9.31 0.30 0.77
C ILE A 67 8.46 -0.40 -0.29
N GLY A 68 7.46 -1.19 0.10
CA GLY A 68 6.55 -1.85 -0.85
C GLY A 68 5.81 -0.84 -1.71
N PHE A 69 5.17 0.15 -1.09
CA PHE A 69 4.50 1.25 -1.79
C PHE A 69 5.47 2.03 -2.68
N PHE A 70 6.65 2.34 -2.15
CA PHE A 70 7.67 3.07 -2.89
C PHE A 70 8.10 2.33 -4.16
N LEU A 71 8.38 1.03 -4.07
CA LEU A 71 8.78 0.21 -5.21
C LEU A 71 7.67 0.05 -6.25
N GLU A 72 6.43 -0.05 -5.81
CA GLU A 72 5.28 -0.22 -6.71
C GLU A 72 4.84 1.09 -7.37
N LYS A 73 4.74 2.17 -6.62
CA LYS A 73 4.13 3.43 -7.09
C LYS A 73 5.14 4.50 -7.48
N VAL A 74 6.29 4.56 -6.80
CA VAL A 74 7.26 5.65 -7.01
C VAL A 74 8.34 5.24 -8.01
N VAL A 75 8.90 4.03 -7.87
CA VAL A 75 9.98 3.54 -8.75
C VAL A 75 9.62 3.56 -10.24
N PRO A 76 8.42 3.17 -10.70
CA PRO A 76 8.06 3.28 -12.12
C PRO A 76 8.14 4.71 -12.66
N GLY A 77 7.74 5.69 -11.84
CA GLY A 77 7.87 7.10 -12.20
C GLY A 77 9.32 7.60 -12.21
N LEU A 78 10.15 7.11 -11.29
CA LEU A 78 11.57 7.45 -11.24
C LEU A 78 12.38 6.83 -12.40
N LYS A 79 12.01 5.62 -12.86
CA LYS A 79 12.63 4.97 -14.03
C LYS A 79 12.50 5.78 -15.32
N ARG A 80 11.51 6.67 -15.40
CA ARG A 80 11.38 7.61 -16.54
C ARG A 80 12.38 8.76 -16.46
N LEU A 81 12.93 9.03 -15.28
CA LEU A 81 13.88 10.11 -15.04
C LEU A 81 15.35 9.65 -15.05
N GLY A 82 15.58 8.35 -14.92
CA GLY A 82 16.92 7.78 -14.90
C GLY A 82 16.96 6.30 -14.54
N ASP A 83 18.15 5.75 -14.57
CA ASP A 83 18.38 4.34 -14.23
C ASP A 83 18.24 4.09 -12.72
N ILE A 84 17.53 3.05 -12.37
CA ILE A 84 17.36 2.64 -10.99
C ILE A 84 17.95 1.25 -10.76
N ASN A 85 18.95 1.20 -9.90
CA ASN A 85 19.51 -0.06 -9.43
C ASN A 85 18.83 -0.46 -8.11
N ILE A 86 18.14 -1.60 -8.10
CA ILE A 86 17.54 -2.20 -6.91
C ILE A 86 18.36 -3.43 -6.55
N PRO A 87 18.99 -3.47 -5.35
CA PRO A 87 19.77 -4.64 -4.92
C PRO A 87 18.94 -5.92 -4.97
N SER A 88 19.59 -7.02 -5.34
CA SER A 88 18.92 -8.34 -5.43
C SER A 88 18.36 -8.81 -4.08
N SER A 89 18.91 -8.35 -2.96
CA SER A 89 18.39 -8.60 -1.62
C SER A 89 16.97 -8.03 -1.44
N ILE A 90 16.72 -6.84 -1.97
CA ILE A 90 15.39 -6.21 -1.91
C ILE A 90 14.44 -6.85 -2.92
N SER A 91 14.89 -7.05 -4.16
CA SER A 91 14.04 -7.62 -5.22
C SER A 91 13.60 -9.06 -4.93
N LYS A 92 14.45 -9.86 -4.30
CA LYS A 92 14.12 -11.23 -3.87
C LYS A 92 13.17 -11.28 -2.66
N GLN A 93 13.14 -10.25 -1.83
CA GLN A 93 12.25 -10.18 -0.67
C GLN A 93 10.85 -9.68 -1.02
N LEU A 94 10.65 -9.15 -2.24
CA LEU A 94 9.37 -8.66 -2.69
C LEU A 94 8.42 -9.81 -3.01
N LEU A 95 7.38 -9.94 -2.21
CA LEU A 95 6.28 -10.87 -2.47
C LEU A 95 5.15 -10.16 -3.20
N HIS A 96 5.03 -10.42 -4.49
CA HIS A 96 3.88 -10.04 -5.31
C HIS A 96 2.81 -11.14 -5.22
N THR A 97 2.09 -11.15 -4.12
CA THR A 97 1.00 -12.12 -3.94
C THR A 97 -0.33 -11.38 -4.05
N PRO A 98 -1.27 -11.86 -4.86
CA PRO A 98 -2.57 -11.21 -4.98
C PRO A 98 -3.33 -11.25 -3.65
N LEU A 99 -4.10 -10.19 -3.39
CA LEU A 99 -5.00 -10.14 -2.25
C LEU A 99 -6.13 -11.15 -2.43
N ASN A 100 -6.25 -12.05 -1.46
CA ASN A 100 -7.41 -12.91 -1.25
C ASN A 100 -8.08 -12.49 0.07
N ALA A 101 -9.10 -11.66 -0.01
CA ALA A 101 -9.84 -11.21 1.15
C ALA A 101 -10.90 -12.25 1.54
N LYS A 102 -11.00 -12.54 2.83
CA LYS A 102 -11.93 -13.53 3.38
C LYS A 102 -12.80 -12.90 4.45
N LEU A 103 -14.11 -12.99 4.26
CA LEU A 103 -15.13 -12.58 5.21
C LEU A 103 -15.65 -13.81 5.94
N TYR A 104 -15.61 -13.78 7.26
CA TYR A 104 -16.09 -14.85 8.13
C TYR A 104 -17.36 -14.38 8.84
N LEU A 105 -18.41 -15.17 8.75
CA LEU A 105 -19.68 -14.94 9.41
C LEU A 105 -19.92 -16.07 10.43
N ASP A 106 -20.21 -15.69 11.65
CA ASP A 106 -20.56 -16.64 12.72
C ASP A 106 -21.66 -16.08 13.60
N ARG A 107 -22.41 -16.94 14.25
CA ARG A 107 -23.47 -16.54 15.17
C ARG A 107 -23.16 -17.03 16.58
N VAL A 108 -23.01 -16.10 17.49
CA VAL A 108 -22.78 -16.42 18.91
C VAL A 108 -23.89 -15.81 19.75
N LYS A 109 -24.63 -16.66 20.41
CA LYS A 109 -25.85 -16.29 21.15
C LYS A 109 -26.78 -15.47 20.25
N ASN A 110 -27.46 -14.73 20.11
CA ASN A 110 -28.29 -13.98 19.15
C ASN A 110 -27.54 -12.82 18.46
N ARG A 111 -26.24 -12.93 18.19
CA ARG A 111 -25.48 -11.86 17.53
C ARG A 111 -24.69 -12.40 16.35
N LEU A 112 -24.79 -11.72 15.23
CA LEU A 112 -23.94 -12.00 14.09
C LEU A 112 -22.56 -11.39 14.31
N LEU A 113 -21.55 -12.25 14.28
CA LEU A 113 -20.14 -11.86 14.30
C LEU A 113 -19.61 -11.84 12.88
N VAL A 114 -18.83 -10.82 12.56
CA VAL A 114 -18.23 -10.63 11.24
C VAL A 114 -16.74 -10.40 11.38
N GLY A 115 -15.94 -11.24 10.73
CA GLY A 115 -14.49 -11.13 10.68
C GLY A 115 -14.03 -10.86 9.25
N ILE A 116 -13.04 -10.03 9.06
CA ILE A 116 -12.38 -9.79 7.78
C ILE A 116 -10.89 -10.04 7.90
N HIS A 117 -10.34 -10.85 7.00
CA HIS A 117 -8.91 -11.12 6.91
C HIS A 117 -8.41 -10.94 5.49
N PHE A 118 -7.26 -10.31 5.34
CA PHE A 118 -6.57 -10.13 4.08
C PHE A 118 -5.44 -11.16 3.98
N HIS A 119 -5.56 -12.08 3.04
CA HIS A 119 -4.57 -13.12 2.78
C HIS A 119 -3.70 -12.76 1.59
N TYR A 120 -2.39 -12.78 1.81
CA TYR A 120 -1.35 -12.65 0.79
C TYR A 120 -0.47 -13.89 0.84
N GLY A 121 -0.92 -14.95 0.16
CA GLY A 121 -0.32 -16.28 0.31
C GLY A 121 -0.41 -16.77 1.76
N ASN A 122 0.74 -16.98 2.39
CA ASN A 122 0.83 -17.44 3.78
C ASN A 122 0.75 -16.30 4.82
N ILE A 123 0.70 -15.04 4.37
CA ILE A 123 0.60 -13.88 5.26
C ILE A 123 -0.87 -13.53 5.44
N ILE A 124 -1.31 -13.49 6.70
CA ILE A 124 -2.69 -13.13 7.07
C ILE A 124 -2.65 -11.83 7.84
N ILE A 125 -3.41 -10.85 7.38
CA ILE A 125 -3.55 -9.53 8.00
C ILE A 125 -4.97 -9.38 8.51
N ASN A 126 -5.12 -9.12 9.80
CA ASN A 126 -6.38 -8.64 10.36
C ASN A 126 -6.33 -7.12 10.38
N PRO A 127 -7.17 -6.41 9.60
CA PRO A 127 -7.11 -4.95 9.49
C PRO A 127 -7.48 -4.21 10.79
N LEU A 128 -8.15 -4.90 11.73
CA LEU A 128 -8.53 -4.31 13.03
C LEU A 128 -7.40 -4.38 14.06
N LYS A 129 -6.47 -5.31 13.86
CA LYS A 129 -5.28 -5.42 14.70
C LYS A 129 -4.17 -4.65 14.02
N ASN A 130 -3.89 -3.43 14.48
CA ASN A 130 -2.80 -2.54 14.01
C ASN A 130 -1.39 -3.15 14.18
N ARG A 131 -1.20 -4.41 13.82
CA ARG A 131 0.09 -5.08 13.86
C ARG A 131 0.48 -5.44 12.44
N ASP A 132 1.47 -4.74 11.92
CA ASP A 132 2.15 -5.21 10.72
C ASP A 132 2.62 -6.66 10.95
N PRO A 133 2.35 -7.55 9.99
CA PRO A 133 2.86 -8.91 10.09
C PRO A 133 4.37 -8.84 10.24
N GLN A 134 4.91 -9.42 11.32
CA GLN A 134 6.35 -9.55 11.53
C GLN A 134 6.90 -10.58 10.55
N THR A 135 7.02 -10.19 9.29
CA THR A 135 7.59 -11.04 8.24
C THR A 135 8.97 -10.53 7.86
N SER A 136 9.87 -11.44 7.58
CA SER A 136 11.19 -11.12 7.00
C SER A 136 11.06 -10.65 5.53
N SER A 137 9.94 -10.94 4.89
CA SER A 137 9.66 -10.60 3.50
C SER A 137 8.94 -9.27 3.37
N LEU A 138 9.24 -8.53 2.30
CA LEU A 138 8.57 -7.27 1.97
C LEU A 138 7.30 -7.61 1.17
N LEU A 139 6.15 -7.46 1.81
CA LEU A 139 4.86 -7.67 1.19
C LEU A 139 4.39 -6.40 0.48
N ILE A 140 4.04 -6.51 -0.80
CA ILE A 140 3.34 -5.46 -1.54
C ILE A 140 1.84 -5.72 -1.39
N ARG A 141 1.17 -4.84 -0.62
CA ARG A 141 -0.27 -4.92 -0.35
C ARG A 141 -1.07 -4.19 -1.43
N ASP A 142 -2.24 -4.72 -1.77
CA ASP A 142 -3.24 -4.04 -2.61
C ASP A 142 -4.12 -3.12 -1.75
N ILE A 143 -3.52 -2.01 -1.29
CA ILE A 143 -4.18 -1.05 -0.40
C ILE A 143 -5.49 -0.53 -1.01
N LYS A 144 -5.56 -0.31 -2.32
CA LYS A 144 -6.79 0.18 -2.97
C LYS A 144 -7.95 -0.80 -2.78
N LYS A 145 -7.70 -2.09 -3.00
CA LYS A 145 -8.73 -3.12 -2.84
C LYS A 145 -9.09 -3.32 -1.37
N GLU A 146 -8.11 -3.27 -0.47
CA GLU A 146 -8.34 -3.31 0.97
C GLU A 146 -9.22 -2.14 1.43
N ASP A 147 -8.93 -0.91 1.02
CA ASP A 147 -9.70 0.29 1.36
C ASP A 147 -11.14 0.21 0.87
N VAL A 148 -11.37 -0.28 -0.36
CA VAL A 148 -12.73 -0.48 -0.88
C VAL A 148 -13.52 -1.46 -0.01
N ILE A 149 -12.90 -2.57 0.40
CA ILE A 149 -13.56 -3.56 1.25
C ILE A 149 -13.88 -2.98 2.63
N LEU A 150 -12.92 -2.29 3.25
CA LEU A 150 -13.11 -1.67 4.56
C LEU A 150 -14.16 -0.55 4.53
N HIS A 151 -14.22 0.21 3.45
CA HIS A 151 -15.25 1.24 3.25
C HIS A 151 -16.65 0.61 3.24
N LEU A 152 -16.85 -0.47 2.46
CA LEU A 152 -18.12 -1.20 2.43
C LEU A 152 -18.50 -1.79 3.80
N MET A 153 -17.51 -2.27 4.56
CA MET A 153 -17.72 -2.74 5.93
C MET A 153 -18.16 -1.59 6.86
N ASN A 154 -17.52 -0.43 6.77
CA ASN A 154 -17.83 0.73 7.62
C ASN A 154 -19.20 1.35 7.30
N GLU A 155 -19.67 1.27 6.06
CA GLU A 155 -21.03 1.71 5.68
C GLU A 155 -22.14 0.81 6.24
N SER A 156 -21.80 -0.36 6.80
CA SER A 156 -22.75 -1.41 7.13
C SER A 156 -23.22 -1.40 8.59
N SER A 157 -23.10 -0.29 9.30
CA SER A 157 -23.51 -0.13 10.73
C SER A 157 -22.96 -1.21 11.68
N LEU A 158 -21.80 -1.79 11.32
CA LEU A 158 -21.10 -2.79 12.12
C LEU A 158 -20.42 -2.11 13.33
N THR A 159 -20.55 -2.72 14.49
CA THR A 159 -19.82 -2.30 15.69
C THR A 159 -18.48 -3.02 15.75
N MET A 160 -17.41 -2.26 15.80
CA MET A 160 -16.03 -2.78 15.82
C MET A 160 -15.65 -3.27 17.21
N THR A 161 -14.87 -4.36 17.25
CA THR A 161 -14.22 -4.92 18.44
C THR A 161 -12.73 -5.16 18.16
N ASP A 162 -11.98 -5.59 19.16
CA ASP A 162 -10.53 -5.88 19.02
C ASP A 162 -10.19 -7.01 18.02
N GLY A 163 -11.15 -7.80 17.60
CA GLY A 163 -10.90 -8.95 16.73
C GLY A 163 -11.82 -9.10 15.52
N GLY A 164 -12.88 -8.29 15.46
CA GLY A 164 -13.90 -8.39 14.41
C GLY A 164 -14.97 -7.33 14.57
N TYR A 165 -16.12 -7.59 14.00
CA TYR A 165 -17.29 -6.75 14.11
C TYR A 165 -18.47 -7.57 14.63
N PHE A 166 -19.48 -6.90 15.15
CA PHE A 166 -20.76 -7.53 15.47
C PHE A 166 -21.93 -6.59 15.16
N LEU A 167 -23.10 -7.18 15.06
CA LEU A 167 -24.35 -6.48 14.88
C LEU A 167 -25.24 -6.60 16.12
N HIS A 168 -25.92 -5.49 16.44
CA HIS A 168 -26.65 -5.37 17.70
C HIS A 168 -28.01 -6.03 17.70
N ASN A 169 -28.69 -6.06 16.52
CA ASN A 169 -30.06 -6.50 16.40
C ASN A 169 -30.34 -7.14 15.04
N GLU A 170 -31.46 -7.81 14.92
CA GLU A 170 -31.88 -8.57 13.74
C GLU A 170 -32.11 -7.67 12.51
N GLU A 171 -32.58 -6.45 12.69
CA GLU A 171 -32.80 -5.50 11.58
C GLU A 171 -31.47 -5.12 10.91
N LEU A 172 -30.44 -4.81 11.69
CA LEU A 172 -29.10 -4.52 11.16
C LEU A 172 -28.46 -5.76 10.56
N GLU A 173 -28.70 -6.95 11.13
CA GLU A 173 -28.25 -8.21 10.55
C GLU A 173 -28.88 -8.45 9.17
N TYR A 174 -30.20 -8.25 9.07
CA TYR A 174 -30.92 -8.37 7.79
C TYR A 174 -30.37 -7.39 6.76
N GLN A 175 -30.22 -6.12 7.13
CA GLN A 175 -29.67 -5.10 6.24
C GLN A 175 -28.25 -5.46 5.78
N PHE A 176 -27.40 -5.92 6.68
CA PHE A 176 -26.05 -6.34 6.34
C PHE A 176 -26.04 -7.54 5.39
N LEU A 177 -26.76 -8.60 5.73
CA LEU A 177 -26.80 -9.84 4.95
C LEU A 177 -27.43 -9.61 3.56
N TYR A 178 -28.48 -8.78 3.49
CA TYR A 178 -29.23 -8.59 2.25
C TYR A 178 -28.65 -7.49 1.34
N HIS A 179 -28.06 -6.44 1.90
CA HIS A 179 -27.58 -5.31 1.11
C HIS A 179 -26.06 -5.21 1.02
N SER A 180 -25.32 -5.55 2.10
CA SER A 180 -23.88 -5.36 2.14
C SER A 180 -23.12 -6.62 1.68
N VAL A 181 -23.54 -7.79 2.13
CA VAL A 181 -22.92 -9.07 1.74
C VAL A 181 -22.90 -9.30 0.23
N PRO A 182 -23.96 -9.03 -0.56
CA PRO A 182 -23.92 -9.19 -2.01
C PRO A 182 -22.92 -8.27 -2.72
N LYS A 183 -22.66 -7.09 -2.15
CA LYS A 183 -21.62 -6.17 -2.67
C LYS A 183 -20.23 -6.69 -2.32
N LEU A 184 -20.04 -7.14 -1.07
CA LEU A 184 -18.79 -7.69 -0.58
C LEU A 184 -18.42 -8.99 -1.30
N GLN A 185 -19.39 -9.85 -1.64
CA GLN A 185 -19.18 -11.13 -2.33
C GLN A 185 -18.43 -10.98 -3.67
N LYS A 186 -18.51 -9.80 -4.30
CA LYS A 186 -17.76 -9.50 -5.53
C LYS A 186 -16.26 -9.26 -5.29
N LEU A 187 -15.88 -9.00 -4.04
CA LEU A 187 -14.53 -8.59 -3.66
C LEU A 187 -13.85 -9.58 -2.71
N VAL A 188 -14.63 -10.36 -1.95
CA VAL A 188 -14.15 -11.25 -0.89
C VAL A 188 -14.74 -12.66 -1.03
N GLN A 189 -14.04 -13.65 -0.50
CA GLN A 189 -14.58 -14.99 -0.30
C GLN A 189 -15.33 -15.02 1.04
N ILE A 190 -16.57 -15.52 1.05
CA ILE A 190 -17.40 -15.55 2.23
C ILE A 190 -17.45 -16.96 2.82
N TYR A 191 -17.23 -17.05 4.11
CA TYR A 191 -17.29 -18.25 4.90
C TYR A 191 -18.30 -18.04 6.03
N GLY A 192 -19.32 -18.88 6.10
CA GLY A 192 -20.33 -18.86 7.16
C GLY A 192 -20.32 -20.18 7.93
N THR A 193 -20.60 -20.12 9.24
CA THR A 193 -20.94 -21.32 10.01
C THR A 193 -22.38 -21.77 9.69
N ARG A 194 -22.76 -23.00 10.07
CA ARG A 194 -24.12 -23.50 9.86
C ARG A 194 -25.20 -22.74 10.65
N ALA A 195 -24.78 -21.86 11.54
CA ALA A 195 -25.65 -21.03 12.36
C ALA A 195 -26.05 -19.68 11.75
N VAL A 196 -25.50 -19.36 10.55
CA VAL A 196 -25.74 -18.09 9.83
C VAL A 196 -26.71 -18.30 8.68
#